data_f43b3b9758c76c90afd6065ea7ccf564
#
_entry.id   f43b3b9758c76c90afd6065ea7ccf564
#
_cell.length_a   1.000
_cell.length_b   1.000
_cell.length_c   1.000
_cell.angle_alpha   90.00
_cell.angle_beta   90.00
_cell.angle_gamma   90.00
#
_symmetry.space_group_name_H-M   'P 1'
#
loop_
_entity.id
_entity.type
_entity.pdbx_description
1 polymer ?
#
loop_
_entity_poly.entity_id
_entity_poly.type
_entity_poly.pdbx_seq_one_letter_code
_entity_poly.pdbx_strand_id
1 'polypeptide(L)'
;FASASRVVKLAVQNSRVVGNPMEPRACLAAYVPAEGMYHLYACTQGAPIMRNQLSAVLGVPPEKIRVIAEEVGGGFGVRFNLYPEYCAALFAAKALGRPVKWTGTRSEVFLADEQAGAGLSHGELALDAQGRIVGMRFDMLTNLGAYLAPTGPFINTTGIVNCLSGVYDVPATYARIRLALTNTAPMAAYRGAGRPVMSYAIERLVEHVLRH
;
A
#
# COMPACT_ATOMS: atom_id res chain seq x y z
N PHE A 1 7.58 -25.35 -19.04
CA PHE A 1 7.36 -26.28 -17.94
C PHE A 1 7.24 -27.74 -18.42
N ALA A 2 6.58 -28.01 -19.54
CA ALA A 2 6.44 -29.39 -20.07
C ALA A 2 7.80 -30.04 -20.44
N SER A 3 8.76 -29.24 -20.88
CA SER A 3 10.11 -29.67 -21.26
C SER A 3 11.16 -29.53 -20.14
N ALA A 4 10.76 -29.12 -18.96
CA ALA A 4 11.66 -28.98 -17.84
C ALA A 4 12.11 -30.34 -17.30
N SER A 5 13.39 -30.48 -16.96
CA SER A 5 13.92 -31.69 -16.31
C SER A 5 13.44 -31.78 -14.85
N ARG A 6 13.20 -30.62 -14.22
CA ARG A 6 12.73 -30.54 -12.84
C ARG A 6 11.84 -29.32 -12.66
N VAL A 7 10.76 -29.48 -11.89
CA VAL A 7 9.90 -28.37 -11.44
C VAL A 7 9.85 -28.39 -9.92
N VAL A 8 10.29 -27.30 -9.31
CA VAL A 8 10.24 -27.08 -7.86
C VAL A 8 9.10 -26.17 -7.53
N LYS A 9 8.35 -26.49 -6.47
CA LYS A 9 7.15 -25.74 -6.03
C LYS A 9 7.32 -25.31 -4.58
N LEU A 10 6.87 -24.11 -4.30
CA LEU A 10 6.86 -23.56 -2.93
C LEU A 10 5.64 -22.69 -2.72
N ALA A 11 4.99 -22.87 -1.57
CA ALA A 11 3.98 -21.94 -1.07
C ALA A 11 4.59 -21.07 0.03
N VAL A 12 4.45 -19.75 -0.10
CA VAL A 12 4.90 -18.79 0.91
C VAL A 12 3.77 -17.87 1.31
N GLN A 13 3.69 -17.58 2.60
CA GLN A 13 2.75 -16.61 3.15
C GLN A 13 3.48 -15.30 3.45
N ASN A 14 2.96 -14.20 2.92
CA ASN A 14 3.35 -12.86 3.30
C ASN A 14 2.51 -12.41 4.50
N SER A 15 3.16 -12.11 5.62
CA SER A 15 2.48 -11.59 6.80
C SER A 15 1.96 -10.18 6.56
N ARG A 16 0.89 -9.83 7.26
CA ARG A 16 0.40 -8.46 7.34
C ARG A 16 1.41 -7.59 8.09
N VAL A 17 1.62 -6.37 7.60
CA VAL A 17 2.51 -5.38 8.22
C VAL A 17 1.81 -4.04 8.36
N VAL A 18 2.10 -3.35 9.48
CA VAL A 18 1.64 -2.00 9.81
C VAL A 18 2.80 -1.03 9.65
N GLY A 19 2.58 0.10 9.01
CA GLY A 19 3.63 1.09 8.74
C GLY A 19 4.23 1.72 9.99
N ASN A 20 3.42 1.93 11.00
CA ASN A 20 3.77 2.42 12.34
C ASN A 20 4.80 3.58 12.38
N PRO A 21 4.55 4.74 11.74
CA PRO A 21 5.39 5.91 11.91
C PRO A 21 5.52 6.32 13.38
N MET A 22 6.66 6.91 13.76
CA MET A 22 6.86 7.43 15.12
C MET A 22 5.81 8.48 15.49
N GLU A 23 5.46 9.35 14.55
CA GLU A 23 4.35 10.28 14.68
C GLU A 23 3.01 9.55 14.42
N PRO A 24 2.06 9.51 15.38
CA PRO A 24 0.68 9.10 15.09
C PRO A 24 0.04 10.03 14.08
N ARG A 25 -1.06 9.59 13.42
CA ARG A 25 -1.81 10.49 12.55
C ARG A 25 -2.36 11.67 13.34
N ALA A 26 -2.14 12.87 12.82
CA ALA A 26 -2.65 14.10 13.41
C ALA A 26 -3.01 15.11 12.32
N CYS A 27 -3.91 16.02 12.64
CA CYS A 27 -4.18 17.18 11.80
C CYS A 27 -4.66 18.38 12.61
N LEU A 28 -4.45 19.57 12.02
CA LEU A 28 -5.11 20.81 12.42
C LEU A 28 -5.87 21.32 11.20
N ALA A 29 -7.16 21.44 11.33
CA ALA A 29 -8.06 21.91 10.30
C ALA A 29 -8.57 23.32 10.64
N ALA A 30 -8.63 24.20 9.64
CA ALA A 30 -9.20 25.52 9.76
C ALA A 30 -10.02 25.88 8.51
N TYR A 31 -11.02 26.74 8.68
CA TYR A 31 -11.77 27.36 7.60
C TYR A 31 -11.67 28.88 7.72
N VAL A 32 -11.31 29.56 6.63
CA VAL A 32 -11.18 31.02 6.56
C VAL A 32 -12.38 31.58 5.78
N PRO A 33 -13.43 32.07 6.46
CA PRO A 33 -14.68 32.49 5.79
C PRO A 33 -14.49 33.59 4.76
N ALA A 34 -13.62 34.57 5.06
CA ALA A 34 -13.36 35.71 4.17
C ALA A 34 -12.82 35.30 2.79
N GLU A 35 -12.10 34.18 2.73
CA GLU A 35 -11.48 33.63 1.50
C GLU A 35 -12.26 32.43 0.95
N GLY A 36 -13.13 31.83 1.76
CA GLY A 36 -13.79 30.57 1.48
C GLY A 36 -12.80 29.41 1.40
N MET A 37 -11.70 29.48 2.15
CA MET A 37 -10.56 28.55 2.09
C MET A 37 -10.57 27.54 3.22
N TYR A 38 -10.29 26.30 2.89
CA TYR A 38 -9.98 25.23 3.84
C TYR A 38 -8.46 25.07 4.00
N HIS A 39 -7.98 25.09 5.20
CA HIS A 39 -6.58 24.81 5.53
C HIS A 39 -6.47 23.52 6.34
N LEU A 40 -5.63 22.61 5.88
CA LEU A 40 -5.32 21.36 6.58
C LEU A 40 -3.81 21.26 6.78
N TYR A 41 -3.36 21.29 8.02
CA TYR A 41 -2.03 20.88 8.42
C TYR A 41 -2.08 19.40 8.78
N ALA A 42 -1.33 18.57 8.09
CA ALA A 42 -1.36 17.13 8.31
C ALA A 42 -0.03 16.46 7.94
N CYS A 43 0.26 15.35 8.64
CA CYS A 43 1.39 14.48 8.29
C CYS A 43 1.06 13.72 6.99
N THR A 44 1.47 14.24 5.85
CA THR A 44 1.22 13.63 4.53
C THR A 44 2.49 13.49 3.70
N GLN A 45 2.52 12.46 2.83
CA GLN A 45 3.57 12.23 1.84
C GLN A 45 3.30 12.89 0.49
N GLY A 46 2.19 13.60 0.36
CA GLY A 46 1.83 14.25 -0.90
C GLY A 46 0.73 15.29 -0.74
N ALA A 47 1.07 16.52 -0.33
CA ALA A 47 0.10 17.60 -0.17
C ALA A 47 -0.77 17.86 -1.43
N PRO A 48 -0.24 17.85 -2.67
CA PRO A 48 -1.07 18.00 -3.87
C PRO A 48 -2.06 16.87 -4.08
N ILE A 49 -1.66 15.62 -3.80
CA ILE A 49 -2.53 14.46 -3.94
C ILE A 49 -3.65 14.51 -2.90
N MET A 50 -3.31 14.78 -1.65
CA MET A 50 -4.29 14.91 -0.57
C MET A 50 -5.27 16.05 -0.85
N ARG A 51 -4.81 17.20 -1.38
CA ARG A 51 -5.67 18.30 -1.81
C ARG A 51 -6.71 17.86 -2.83
N ASN A 52 -6.30 17.09 -3.84
CA ASN A 52 -7.20 16.61 -4.88
C ASN A 52 -8.21 15.58 -4.33
N GLN A 53 -7.78 14.71 -3.44
CA GLN A 53 -8.67 13.77 -2.75
C GLN A 53 -9.69 14.51 -1.87
N LEU A 54 -9.26 15.52 -1.11
CA LEU A 54 -10.14 16.38 -0.31
C LEU A 54 -11.14 17.13 -1.17
N SER A 55 -10.70 17.67 -2.32
CA SER A 55 -11.58 18.34 -3.29
C SER A 55 -12.73 17.44 -3.72
N ALA A 56 -12.43 16.21 -4.08
CA ALA A 56 -13.43 15.23 -4.48
C ALA A 56 -14.42 14.89 -3.34
N VAL A 57 -13.92 14.71 -2.11
CA VAL A 57 -14.76 14.34 -0.95
C VAL A 57 -15.61 15.49 -0.45
N LEU A 58 -15.04 16.71 -0.38
CA LEU A 58 -15.74 17.89 0.12
C LEU A 58 -16.63 18.58 -0.94
N GLY A 59 -16.50 18.21 -2.21
CA GLY A 59 -17.23 18.83 -3.31
C GLY A 59 -16.86 20.29 -3.54
N VAL A 60 -15.60 20.66 -3.27
CA VAL A 60 -15.10 22.02 -3.44
C VAL A 60 -13.91 22.06 -4.39
N PRO A 61 -13.70 23.15 -5.15
CA PRO A 61 -12.57 23.29 -6.06
C PRO A 61 -11.21 23.16 -5.34
N PRO A 62 -10.19 22.54 -5.96
CA PRO A 62 -8.88 22.33 -5.32
C PRO A 62 -8.20 23.62 -4.86
N GLU A 63 -8.42 24.73 -5.58
CA GLU A 63 -7.90 26.06 -5.25
C GLU A 63 -8.50 26.65 -3.96
N LYS A 64 -9.59 26.08 -3.46
CA LYS A 64 -10.18 26.40 -2.15
C LYS A 64 -9.66 25.55 -1.00
N ILE A 65 -8.66 24.70 -1.27
CA ILE A 65 -8.07 23.83 -0.27
C ILE A 65 -6.55 24.01 -0.25
N ARG A 66 -6.02 24.32 0.91
CA ARG A 66 -4.58 24.37 1.17
C ARG A 66 -4.19 23.24 2.12
N VAL A 67 -3.38 22.29 1.64
CA VAL A 67 -2.77 21.25 2.45
C VAL A 67 -1.33 21.66 2.75
N ILE A 68 -0.96 21.63 4.02
CA ILE A 68 0.33 22.06 4.54
C ILE A 68 0.96 20.85 5.24
N ALA A 69 2.11 20.42 4.74
CA ALA A 69 2.95 19.42 5.36
C ALA A 69 4.31 20.08 5.65
N GLU A 70 4.61 20.23 6.91
CA GLU A 70 5.90 20.78 7.37
C GLU A 70 6.83 19.61 7.72
N GLU A 71 7.16 19.44 8.99
CA GLU A 71 7.90 18.29 9.47
C GLU A 71 6.98 17.09 9.65
N VAL A 72 7.35 15.95 9.08
CA VAL A 72 6.55 14.73 9.12
C VAL A 72 7.35 13.62 9.81
N GLY A 73 6.84 13.10 10.91
CA GLY A 73 7.47 12.09 11.76
C GLY A 73 7.36 10.67 11.22
N GLY A 74 7.49 10.51 9.91
CA GLY A 74 7.47 9.25 9.17
C GLY A 74 6.22 9.04 8.34
N GLY A 75 6.40 8.47 7.15
CA GLY A 75 5.32 8.24 6.18
C GLY A 75 5.19 6.78 5.78
N PHE A 76 6.25 6.19 5.24
CA PHE A 76 6.39 4.78 4.81
C PHE A 76 5.30 4.28 3.85
N GLY A 77 4.57 5.19 3.19
CA GLY A 77 3.42 4.88 2.33
C GLY A 77 2.07 5.08 3.01
N VAL A 78 1.94 4.82 4.31
CA VAL A 78 0.67 4.92 5.04
C VAL A 78 0.20 6.36 5.28
N ARG A 79 0.98 7.37 4.91
CA ARG A 79 0.60 8.79 4.93
C ARG A 79 0.31 9.34 3.54
N PHE A 80 0.15 8.47 2.55
CA PHE A 80 -0.07 8.87 1.17
C PHE A 80 -1.54 9.16 0.86
N ASN A 81 -2.46 8.39 1.43
CA ASN A 81 -3.89 8.51 1.19
C ASN A 81 -4.59 9.42 2.19
N LEU A 82 -5.78 9.89 1.80
CA LEU A 82 -6.68 10.65 2.65
C LEU A 82 -7.37 9.73 3.66
N TYR A 83 -7.41 10.15 4.92
CA TYR A 83 -8.13 9.46 5.98
C TYR A 83 -9.40 10.21 6.39
N PRO A 84 -10.46 9.51 6.84
CA PRO A 84 -11.74 10.12 7.19
C PRO A 84 -11.65 11.23 8.24
N GLU A 85 -10.73 11.09 9.20
CA GLU A 85 -10.57 12.05 10.30
C GLU A 85 -10.18 13.44 9.80
N TYR A 86 -9.42 13.53 8.70
CA TYR A 86 -9.04 14.81 8.10
C TYR A 86 -10.26 15.53 7.50
N CYS A 87 -11.15 14.78 6.85
CA CYS A 87 -12.40 15.32 6.33
C CYS A 87 -13.32 15.76 7.47
N ALA A 88 -13.46 14.94 8.51
CA ALA A 88 -14.28 15.25 9.68
C ALA A 88 -13.78 16.51 10.41
N ALA A 89 -12.46 16.67 10.58
CA ALA A 89 -11.86 17.84 11.20
C ALA A 89 -12.13 19.13 10.37
N LEU A 90 -12.01 19.06 9.04
CA LEU A 90 -12.30 20.20 8.16
C LEU A 90 -13.79 20.58 8.16
N PHE A 91 -14.67 19.58 8.15
CA PHE A 91 -16.11 19.81 8.27
C PHE A 91 -16.45 20.47 9.61
N ALA A 92 -15.91 19.95 10.71
CA ALA A 92 -16.12 20.50 12.05
C ALA A 92 -15.55 21.93 12.18
N ALA A 93 -14.37 22.21 11.61
CA ALA A 93 -13.77 23.55 11.64
C ALA A 93 -14.65 24.59 10.95
N LYS A 94 -15.26 24.23 9.81
CA LYS A 94 -16.23 25.12 9.12
C LYS A 94 -17.51 25.31 9.91
N ALA A 95 -18.09 24.24 10.43
CA ALA A 95 -19.34 24.28 11.18
C ALA A 95 -19.23 25.07 12.50
N LEU A 96 -18.09 24.94 13.17
CA LEU A 96 -17.82 25.63 14.44
C LEU A 96 -17.27 27.05 14.29
N GLY A 97 -16.82 27.42 13.10
CA GLY A 97 -16.15 28.72 12.83
C GLY A 97 -14.82 28.88 13.59
N ARG A 98 -14.14 27.79 13.92
CA ARG A 98 -12.88 27.79 14.69
C ARG A 98 -11.99 26.60 14.31
N PRO A 99 -10.66 26.70 14.47
CA PRO A 99 -9.75 25.58 14.20
C PRO A 99 -10.08 24.34 15.04
N VAL A 100 -9.93 23.16 14.42
CA VAL A 100 -10.13 21.86 15.05
C VAL A 100 -8.86 21.05 14.91
N LYS A 101 -8.32 20.56 16.02
CA LYS A 101 -7.18 19.64 16.07
C LYS A 101 -7.65 18.25 16.41
N TRP A 102 -7.10 17.26 15.72
CA TRP A 102 -7.26 15.85 16.03
C TRP A 102 -5.89 15.17 16.08
N THR A 103 -5.72 14.23 16.99
CA THR A 103 -4.51 13.41 17.11
C THR A 103 -4.93 12.00 17.46
N GLY A 104 -4.57 11.04 16.63
CA GLY A 104 -4.82 9.61 16.88
C GLY A 104 -3.92 9.07 17.99
N THR A 105 -4.44 8.12 18.74
CA THR A 105 -3.64 7.33 19.67
C THR A 105 -2.79 6.30 18.92
N ARG A 106 -1.79 5.76 19.57
CA ARG A 106 -0.98 4.67 18.99
C ARG A 106 -1.82 3.44 18.69
N SER A 107 -2.79 3.11 19.53
CA SER A 107 -3.71 1.99 19.30
C SER A 107 -4.60 2.20 18.08
N GLU A 108 -5.11 3.42 17.87
CA GLU A 108 -5.88 3.76 16.67
C GLU A 108 -5.03 3.62 15.39
N VAL A 109 -3.75 4.00 15.42
CA VAL A 109 -2.84 3.80 14.27
C VAL A 109 -2.73 2.32 13.91
N PHE A 110 -2.58 1.43 14.87
CA PHE A 110 -2.52 -0.01 14.60
C PHE A 110 -3.82 -0.59 14.04
N LEU A 111 -4.96 -0.05 14.45
CA LEU A 111 -6.28 -0.57 14.06
C LEU A 111 -6.82 0.04 12.77
N ALA A 112 -6.57 1.32 12.53
CA ALA A 112 -7.25 2.10 11.51
C ALA A 112 -6.35 2.53 10.33
N ASP A 113 -5.02 2.53 10.50
CA ASP A 113 -4.14 2.87 9.38
C ASP A 113 -4.17 1.76 8.31
N GLU A 114 -4.01 2.17 7.07
CA GLU A 114 -3.82 1.25 5.95
C GLU A 114 -2.60 0.34 6.20
N GLN A 115 -2.70 -0.89 5.74
CA GLN A 115 -1.71 -1.94 5.99
C GLN A 115 -1.20 -2.52 4.67
N ALA A 116 -0.20 -3.42 4.73
CA ALA A 116 0.33 -4.10 3.55
C ALA A 116 0.61 -5.59 3.84
N GLY A 117 0.98 -6.35 2.79
CA GLY A 117 1.23 -7.79 2.91
C GLY A 117 -0.07 -8.60 2.88
N ALA A 118 -0.23 -9.59 3.77
CA ALA A 118 -1.39 -10.46 3.90
C ALA A 118 -1.77 -11.19 2.60
N GLY A 119 -0.86 -11.98 2.07
CA GLY A 119 -1.08 -12.75 0.84
C GLY A 119 -0.47 -14.14 0.88
N LEU A 120 -0.93 -15.00 -0.02
CA LEU A 120 -0.40 -16.33 -0.26
C LEU A 120 0.15 -16.38 -1.69
N SER A 121 1.37 -16.88 -1.85
CA SER A 121 2.05 -17.03 -3.14
C SER A 121 2.42 -18.49 -3.35
N HIS A 122 1.92 -19.09 -4.43
CA HIS A 122 2.36 -20.37 -4.93
C HIS A 122 3.32 -20.14 -6.10
N GLY A 123 4.60 -20.41 -5.88
CA GLY A 123 5.66 -20.27 -6.88
C GLY A 123 6.09 -21.62 -7.44
N GLU A 124 6.39 -21.65 -8.73
CA GLU A 124 7.01 -22.80 -9.40
C GLU A 124 8.20 -22.33 -10.24
N LEU A 125 9.31 -23.04 -10.12
CA LEU A 125 10.55 -22.83 -10.88
C LEU A 125 10.84 -24.07 -11.73
N ALA A 126 10.96 -23.89 -13.04
CA ALA A 126 11.30 -24.91 -13.99
C ALA A 126 12.81 -24.86 -14.32
N LEU A 127 13.49 -25.99 -14.23
CA LEU A 127 14.93 -26.13 -14.46
C LEU A 127 15.19 -27.10 -15.62
N ASP A 128 16.24 -26.86 -16.40
CA ASP A 128 16.79 -27.81 -17.36
C ASP A 128 17.68 -28.84 -16.69
N ALA A 129 18.25 -29.77 -17.47
CA ALA A 129 19.13 -30.82 -16.98
C ALA A 129 20.47 -30.29 -16.43
N GLN A 130 20.85 -29.06 -16.74
CA GLN A 130 22.03 -28.36 -16.24
C GLN A 130 21.73 -27.48 -15.02
N GLY A 131 20.48 -27.47 -14.53
CA GLY A 131 20.05 -26.67 -13.39
C GLY A 131 19.79 -25.19 -13.73
N ARG A 132 19.76 -24.79 -15.01
CA ARG A 132 19.45 -23.42 -15.40
C ARG A 132 17.95 -23.20 -15.34
N ILE A 133 17.56 -21.99 -14.94
CA ILE A 133 16.14 -21.60 -14.90
C ILE A 133 15.63 -21.44 -16.33
N VAL A 134 14.59 -22.18 -16.69
CA VAL A 134 13.93 -22.11 -18.00
C VAL A 134 12.51 -21.53 -17.89
N GLY A 135 11.98 -21.35 -16.69
CA GLY A 135 10.71 -20.70 -16.49
C GLY A 135 10.37 -20.50 -15.02
N MET A 136 9.60 -19.46 -14.75
CA MET A 136 9.10 -19.13 -13.42
C MET A 136 7.62 -18.75 -13.51
N ARG A 137 6.79 -19.27 -12.61
CA ARG A 137 5.38 -18.84 -12.53
C ARG A 137 4.88 -18.73 -11.09
N PHE A 138 3.96 -17.78 -10.90
CA PHE A 138 3.31 -17.54 -9.61
C PHE A 138 1.79 -17.50 -9.76
N ASP A 139 1.11 -18.12 -8.79
CA ASP A 139 -0.31 -17.93 -8.51
C ASP A 139 -0.44 -17.31 -7.12
N MET A 140 -0.94 -16.09 -7.07
CA MET A 140 -0.96 -15.28 -5.86
C MET A 140 -2.39 -14.91 -5.49
N LEU A 141 -2.70 -14.97 -4.21
CA LEU A 141 -3.91 -14.44 -3.62
C LEU A 141 -3.52 -13.34 -2.64
N THR A 142 -3.94 -12.10 -2.92
CA THR A 142 -3.62 -10.94 -2.09
C THR A 142 -4.88 -10.34 -1.48
N ASN A 143 -4.76 -9.85 -0.26
CA ASN A 143 -5.82 -9.21 0.49
C ASN A 143 -5.96 -7.74 0.09
N LEU A 144 -7.20 -7.22 -0.03
CA LEU A 144 -7.50 -5.80 -0.20
C LEU A 144 -8.08 -5.14 1.04
N GLY A 145 -8.46 -5.94 2.06
CA GLY A 145 -9.19 -5.45 3.23
C GLY A 145 -10.69 -5.31 2.97
N ALA A 146 -11.37 -4.58 3.85
CA ALA A 146 -12.84 -4.45 3.84
C ALA A 146 -13.35 -3.50 2.74
N TYR A 147 -12.51 -2.59 2.28
CA TYR A 147 -12.80 -1.65 1.20
C TYR A 147 -11.50 -1.27 0.47
N LEU A 148 -11.63 -0.71 -0.72
CA LEU A 148 -10.49 -0.35 -1.54
C LEU A 148 -9.86 0.97 -1.05
N ALA A 149 -8.61 0.91 -0.61
CA ALA A 149 -7.78 2.10 -0.52
C ALA A 149 -7.39 2.56 -1.94
N PRO A 150 -7.22 3.87 -2.20
CA PRO A 150 -6.95 4.39 -3.54
C PRO A 150 -5.77 3.74 -4.26
N THR A 151 -4.72 3.36 -3.53
CA THR A 151 -3.53 2.71 -4.08
C THR A 151 -3.55 1.18 -4.00
N GLY A 152 -4.51 0.60 -3.27
CA GLY A 152 -4.58 -0.84 -2.96
C GLY A 152 -4.54 -1.75 -4.18
N PRO A 153 -5.43 -1.60 -5.17
CA PRO A 153 -5.45 -2.44 -6.36
C PRO A 153 -4.14 -2.38 -7.15
N PHE A 154 -3.60 -1.18 -7.38
CA PHE A 154 -2.34 -0.98 -8.11
C PHE A 154 -1.16 -1.67 -7.41
N ILE A 155 -1.02 -1.49 -6.10
CA ILE A 155 0.08 -2.04 -5.33
C ILE A 155 0.05 -3.57 -5.30
N ASN A 156 -1.15 -4.13 -5.15
CA ASN A 156 -1.35 -5.58 -5.07
C ASN A 156 -1.43 -6.28 -6.44
N THR A 157 -1.24 -5.56 -7.54
CA THR A 157 -1.15 -6.10 -8.90
C THR A 157 0.13 -5.63 -9.58
N THR A 158 0.11 -4.47 -10.23
CA THR A 158 1.25 -3.91 -10.97
C THR A 158 2.49 -3.74 -10.09
N GLY A 159 2.33 -3.31 -8.85
CA GLY A 159 3.43 -3.19 -7.88
C GLY A 159 4.15 -4.51 -7.61
N ILE A 160 3.43 -5.62 -7.65
CA ILE A 160 3.99 -6.97 -7.48
C ILE A 160 4.68 -7.44 -8.77
N VAL A 161 3.99 -7.39 -9.92
CA VAL A 161 4.53 -7.96 -11.17
C VAL A 161 5.71 -7.20 -11.75
N ASN A 162 5.90 -5.94 -11.40
CA ASN A 162 7.06 -5.14 -11.83
C ASN A 162 8.43 -5.71 -11.40
N CYS A 163 8.45 -6.70 -10.51
CA CYS A 163 9.66 -7.36 -10.03
C CYS A 163 9.63 -8.88 -10.30
N LEU A 164 8.86 -9.35 -11.28
CA LEU A 164 8.51 -10.77 -11.44
C LEU A 164 9.69 -11.71 -11.59
N SER A 165 10.78 -11.33 -12.24
CA SER A 165 12.00 -12.17 -12.37
C SER A 165 13.10 -11.79 -11.36
N GLY A 166 12.92 -10.69 -10.62
CA GLY A 166 13.97 -10.17 -9.74
C GLY A 166 15.23 -9.83 -10.53
N VAL A 167 16.36 -10.35 -10.07
CA VAL A 167 17.69 -10.19 -10.70
C VAL A 167 18.08 -11.39 -11.58
N TYR A 168 17.18 -12.38 -11.69
CA TYR A 168 17.48 -13.62 -12.39
C TYR A 168 17.16 -13.54 -13.87
N ASP A 169 17.99 -14.17 -14.70
CA ASP A 169 17.72 -14.39 -16.11
C ASP A 169 16.73 -15.54 -16.29
N VAL A 170 15.46 -15.18 -16.52
CA VAL A 170 14.36 -16.13 -16.65
C VAL A 170 13.68 -15.92 -18.00
N PRO A 171 13.88 -16.83 -18.98
CA PRO A 171 13.37 -16.64 -20.34
C PRO A 171 11.84 -16.65 -20.46
N ALA A 172 11.13 -17.27 -19.50
CA ALA A 172 9.67 -17.31 -19.50
C ALA A 172 9.11 -17.09 -18.09
N THR A 173 8.32 -16.04 -17.92
CA THR A 173 7.66 -15.72 -16.66
C THR A 173 6.15 -15.63 -16.81
N TYR A 174 5.44 -16.05 -15.77
CA TYR A 174 3.97 -15.91 -15.69
C TYR A 174 3.55 -15.59 -14.27
N ALA A 175 2.60 -14.66 -14.10
CA ALA A 175 1.97 -14.43 -12.82
C ALA A 175 0.46 -14.30 -12.99
N ARG A 176 -0.28 -14.96 -12.11
CA ARG A 176 -1.72 -14.74 -11.90
C ARG A 176 -1.90 -14.18 -10.50
N ILE A 177 -2.51 -13.00 -10.40
CA ILE A 177 -2.82 -12.37 -9.12
C ILE A 177 -4.33 -12.27 -8.98
N ARG A 178 -4.84 -12.81 -7.88
CA ARG A 178 -6.24 -12.69 -7.47
C ARG A 178 -6.31 -11.79 -6.24
N LEU A 179 -7.29 -10.91 -6.25
CA LEU A 179 -7.53 -9.95 -5.17
C LEU A 179 -8.78 -10.37 -4.41
N ALA A 180 -8.73 -10.37 -3.08
CA ALA A 180 -9.84 -10.73 -2.22
C ALA A 180 -10.19 -9.59 -1.26
N LEU A 181 -11.45 -9.22 -1.19
CA LEU A 181 -11.98 -8.40 -0.11
C LEU A 181 -12.15 -9.26 1.15
N THR A 182 -11.82 -8.72 2.29
CA THR A 182 -11.91 -9.38 3.60
C THR A 182 -12.38 -8.39 4.66
N ASN A 183 -12.76 -8.86 5.84
CA ASN A 183 -13.19 -8.03 6.97
C ASN A 183 -12.03 -7.43 7.78
N THR A 184 -10.94 -7.04 7.13
CA THR A 184 -9.74 -6.51 7.78
C THR A 184 -9.46 -5.07 7.36
N ALA A 185 -8.50 -4.39 7.99
CA ALA A 185 -8.07 -3.07 7.58
C ALA A 185 -7.68 -3.03 6.08
N PRO A 186 -7.92 -1.91 5.36
CA PRO A 186 -7.64 -1.81 3.94
C PRO A 186 -6.14 -1.94 3.66
N MET A 187 -5.83 -2.50 2.50
CA MET A 187 -4.47 -2.70 2.04
C MET A 187 -4.05 -1.59 1.09
N ALA A 188 -2.92 -0.98 1.37
CA ALA A 188 -2.37 0.11 0.58
C ALA A 188 -0.84 0.11 0.55
N ALA A 189 -0.26 1.26 0.22
CA ALA A 189 1.17 1.40 0.14
C ALA A 189 1.84 1.26 1.51
N TYR A 190 2.79 0.36 1.60
CA TYR A 190 3.81 0.34 2.62
C TYR A 190 5.17 0.10 1.95
N ARG A 191 6.20 0.71 2.48
CA ARG A 191 7.61 0.69 2.07
C ARG A 191 7.97 -0.40 1.04
N GLY A 192 8.15 0.01 -0.22
CA GLY A 192 8.35 -0.90 -1.37
C GLY A 192 7.10 -1.20 -2.20
N ALA A 193 5.87 -0.95 -1.68
CA ALA A 193 4.62 -0.91 -2.46
C ALA A 193 4.41 -2.14 -3.37
N GLY A 194 4.31 -3.33 -2.80
CA GLY A 194 4.11 -4.60 -3.50
C GLY A 194 5.40 -5.32 -3.90
N ARG A 195 6.47 -4.60 -4.23
CA ARG A 195 7.75 -5.19 -4.64
C ARG A 195 8.34 -6.17 -3.63
N PRO A 196 8.34 -5.88 -2.30
CA PRO A 196 8.85 -6.84 -1.31
C PRO A 196 8.11 -8.17 -1.29
N VAL A 197 6.82 -8.18 -1.64
CA VAL A 197 6.02 -9.40 -1.70
C VAL A 197 6.55 -10.34 -2.79
N MET A 198 6.81 -9.81 -4.00
CA MET A 198 7.36 -10.60 -5.09
C MET A 198 8.81 -10.99 -4.83
N SER A 199 9.66 -10.06 -4.39
CA SER A 199 11.07 -10.36 -4.08
C SER A 199 11.16 -11.47 -3.03
N TYR A 200 10.37 -11.41 -1.96
CA TYR A 200 10.34 -12.45 -0.96
C TYR A 200 9.94 -13.81 -1.55
N ALA A 201 8.90 -13.85 -2.39
CA ALA A 201 8.44 -15.09 -3.00
C ALA A 201 9.49 -15.70 -3.94
N ILE A 202 10.16 -14.87 -4.75
CA ILE A 202 11.24 -15.30 -5.65
C ILE A 202 12.43 -15.84 -4.87
N GLU A 203 12.96 -15.07 -3.92
CA GLU A 203 14.17 -15.46 -3.18
C GLU A 203 13.94 -16.73 -2.35
N ARG A 204 12.75 -16.87 -1.75
CA ARG A 204 12.38 -18.11 -1.05
C ARG A 204 12.29 -19.32 -1.97
N LEU A 205 11.77 -19.13 -3.20
CA LEU A 205 11.68 -20.20 -4.19
C LEU A 205 13.07 -20.61 -4.70
N VAL A 206 13.94 -19.65 -4.99
CA VAL A 206 15.34 -19.92 -5.42
C VAL A 206 16.12 -20.60 -4.29
N GLU A 207 16.04 -20.10 -3.08
CA GLU A 207 16.68 -20.71 -1.91
C GLU A 207 16.20 -22.15 -1.69
N HIS A 208 14.93 -22.41 -1.90
CA HIS A 208 14.36 -23.76 -1.78
C HIS A 208 14.95 -24.72 -2.83
N VAL A 209 15.17 -24.24 -4.07
CA VAL A 209 15.86 -25.03 -5.12
C VAL A 209 17.29 -25.37 -4.73
N LEU A 210 18.03 -24.43 -4.13
CA LEU A 210 19.43 -24.63 -3.76
C LEU A 210 19.63 -25.60 -2.59
N ARG A 211 18.59 -25.80 -1.78
CA ARG A 211 18.64 -26.68 -0.60
C ARG A 211 18.20 -28.12 -0.89
N HIS A 212 17.57 -28.36 -2.01
CA HIS A 212 16.93 -29.65 -2.38
C HIS A 212 17.27 -30.05 -3.80
#